data_bb69f2d609f097e1fbc919988a28d33c
#
_entry.id   bb69f2d609f097e1fbc919988a28d33c
#
_cell.length_a   1.000
_cell.length_b   1.000
_cell.length_c   1.000
_cell.angle_alpha   90.00
_cell.angle_beta   90.00
_cell.angle_gamma   90.00
#
_symmetry.space_group_name_H-M   'P 1'
#
loop_
_entity.id
_entity.type
_entity.pdbx_description
1 polymer ?
#
loop_
_entity_poly.entity_id
_entity_poly.type
_entity_poly.pdbx_seq_one_letter_code
_entity_poly.pdbx_strand_id
1 'polypeptide(L)'
;DLHSFPTRRSSDLFVKSAFSAGIEAHVNEAISECDVLLMVVDGHVGITAADESVAHLLRRSRKPVVVAVNKMDDLKHEVHVADAFSLGFEHVVGVSALHKRNLEDLLDLLAGLLPEEAEGPRDEDEIRLSIVGKPNVGKSSLLNRLAGAERSLVSPLAGTTRDPVDTSVVMDGRRFRLIDTAGLRRRGRMDSALEYYSFVRTLAAVDRSDVALLLMDASDPCTDMDKKAAAHAVEKGKGLILILNKWDLVSSRDRPGDTMTKRIREDLPFLTWAPILFTSALNGRGVGKIAQAAVNVFENRRRRIPTNALNRLMRDVLAFDRLPSGRRGKALRIYYCLQSGVEPPTFVFFVNDPGIVDTAFENHVKKELRALENFTGSPLRVFWRGKEQEG
;
A
#
# COMPACT_ATOMS: atom_id res chain seq x y z
N ASP A 1 11.63 66.80 6.92
CA ASP A 1 11.31 65.81 7.56
C ASP A 1 10.23 64.85 7.03
N LEU A 2 10.49 64.18 5.92
CA LEU A 2 9.54 63.27 5.29
C LEU A 2 10.00 61.83 5.47
N HIS A 3 9.23 61.09 6.20
CA HIS A 3 9.36 59.65 6.38
C HIS A 3 9.27 58.92 5.05
N SER A 4 10.37 58.34 4.62
CA SER A 4 10.40 57.40 3.50
C SER A 4 10.04 56.00 3.98
N PHE A 5 8.86 55.50 3.59
CA PHE A 5 8.48 54.09 3.72
C PHE A 5 9.34 53.24 2.76
N PRO A 6 9.88 52.12 3.21
CA PRO A 6 10.56 51.23 2.32
C PRO A 6 9.57 50.55 1.34
N THR A 7 9.73 50.82 0.07
CA THR A 7 9.01 50.15 -1.00
C THR A 7 9.36 48.66 -1.00
N ARG A 8 8.39 47.81 -0.65
CA ARG A 8 8.52 46.36 -0.86
C ARG A 8 8.81 46.07 -2.34
N ARG A 9 9.90 45.41 -2.60
CA ARG A 9 10.28 45.01 -3.97
C ARG A 9 9.19 44.15 -4.59
N SER A 10 8.79 44.44 -5.80
CA SER A 10 7.78 43.71 -6.57
C SER A 10 8.14 42.23 -6.76
N SER A 11 9.43 41.87 -6.65
CA SER A 11 9.91 40.48 -6.67
C SER A 11 9.39 39.61 -5.50
N ASP A 12 9.18 40.20 -4.32
CA ASP A 12 8.71 39.45 -3.14
C ASP A 12 7.21 39.16 -3.23
N LEU A 13 6.45 39.99 -3.92
CA LEU A 13 5.04 39.77 -4.24
C LEU A 13 4.86 38.69 -5.32
N PHE A 14 5.74 38.64 -6.31
CA PHE A 14 5.70 37.62 -7.36
C PHE A 14 6.07 36.23 -6.83
N VAL A 15 7.09 36.13 -5.97
CA VAL A 15 7.48 34.85 -5.34
C VAL A 15 6.38 34.36 -4.40
N LYS A 16 5.76 35.23 -3.59
CA LYS A 16 4.62 34.86 -2.73
C LYS A 16 3.39 34.42 -3.54
N SER A 17 3.09 35.10 -4.65
CA SER A 17 1.92 34.72 -5.48
C SER A 17 2.14 33.44 -6.25
N ALA A 18 3.34 33.16 -6.75
CA ALA A 18 3.66 31.92 -7.44
C ALA A 18 3.68 30.71 -6.48
N PHE A 19 4.15 30.92 -5.25
CA PHE A 19 4.14 29.87 -4.20
C PHE A 19 2.71 29.59 -3.71
N SER A 20 1.86 30.62 -3.55
CA SER A 20 0.45 30.45 -3.19
C SER A 20 -0.36 29.80 -4.31
N ALA A 21 -0.14 30.18 -5.57
CA ALA A 21 -0.82 29.58 -6.72
C ALA A 21 -0.49 28.10 -6.92
N GLY A 22 0.75 27.70 -6.63
CA GLY A 22 1.17 26.30 -6.62
C GLY A 22 0.46 25.48 -5.53
N ILE A 23 0.37 26.02 -4.32
CA ILE A 23 -0.34 25.40 -3.19
C ILE A 23 -1.84 25.29 -3.47
N GLU A 24 -2.48 26.32 -3.99
CA GLU A 24 -3.89 26.30 -4.35
C GLU A 24 -4.23 25.25 -5.41
N ALA A 25 -3.37 25.09 -6.42
CA ALA A 25 -3.54 24.06 -7.44
C ALA A 25 -3.49 22.65 -6.84
N HIS A 26 -2.57 22.41 -5.92
CA HIS A 26 -2.42 21.10 -5.25
C HIS A 26 -3.56 20.81 -4.27
N VAL A 27 -4.00 21.80 -3.52
CA VAL A 27 -5.16 21.66 -2.63
C VAL A 27 -6.41 21.38 -3.44
N ASN A 28 -6.63 22.04 -4.57
CA ASN A 28 -7.76 21.77 -5.46
C ASN A 28 -7.69 20.37 -6.07
N GLU A 29 -6.52 19.87 -6.43
CA GLU A 29 -6.33 18.52 -6.92
C GLU A 29 -6.66 17.49 -5.82
N ALA A 30 -6.12 17.66 -4.61
CA ALA A 30 -6.43 16.80 -3.46
C ALA A 30 -7.93 16.82 -3.13
N ILE A 31 -8.56 18.00 -3.12
CA ILE A 31 -10.01 18.15 -2.92
C ILE A 31 -10.80 17.37 -3.98
N SER A 32 -10.36 17.37 -5.24
CA SER A 32 -11.10 16.68 -6.32
C SER A 32 -11.10 15.16 -6.16
N GLU A 33 -10.09 14.60 -5.52
CA GLU A 33 -9.81 13.17 -5.49
C GLU A 33 -10.30 12.44 -4.23
N CYS A 34 -10.60 13.15 -3.14
CA CYS A 34 -11.06 12.55 -1.89
C CYS A 34 -12.58 12.63 -1.72
N ASP A 35 -13.17 11.72 -0.96
CA ASP A 35 -14.60 11.70 -0.63
C ASP A 35 -14.91 12.54 0.61
N VAL A 36 -13.99 12.58 1.58
CA VAL A 36 -14.09 13.34 2.83
C VAL A 36 -12.81 14.14 3.02
N LEU A 37 -12.94 15.35 3.53
CA LEU A 37 -11.84 16.27 3.79
C LEU A 37 -11.61 16.42 5.29
N LEU A 38 -10.35 16.24 5.72
CA LEU A 38 -9.94 16.49 7.10
C LEU A 38 -9.06 17.74 7.14
N MET A 39 -9.58 18.81 7.76
CA MET A 39 -8.82 20.01 8.05
C MET A 39 -8.26 19.94 9.47
N VAL A 40 -6.95 20.11 9.62
CA VAL A 40 -6.30 20.10 10.94
C VAL A 40 -5.86 21.50 11.31
N VAL A 41 -6.30 22.00 12.45
CA VAL A 41 -5.93 23.32 13.01
C VAL A 41 -5.21 23.15 14.33
N ASP A 42 -4.36 24.11 14.68
CA ASP A 42 -3.59 24.10 15.93
C ASP A 42 -4.42 24.69 17.08
N GLY A 43 -4.82 23.86 18.04
CA GLY A 43 -5.62 24.27 19.20
C GLY A 43 -4.91 25.20 20.19
N HIS A 44 -3.57 25.30 20.15
CA HIS A 44 -2.83 26.25 21.00
C HIS A 44 -2.80 27.67 20.40
N VAL A 45 -2.77 27.77 19.07
CA VAL A 45 -2.68 29.04 18.35
C VAL A 45 -4.08 29.64 18.10
N GLY A 46 -5.11 28.78 18.04
CA GLY A 46 -6.44 29.15 17.62
C GLY A 46 -6.56 29.33 16.10
N ILE A 47 -7.69 29.80 15.62
CA ILE A 47 -7.97 29.98 14.20
C ILE A 47 -7.19 31.17 13.63
N THR A 48 -6.44 30.92 12.56
CA THR A 48 -5.64 31.94 11.87
C THR A 48 -6.30 32.39 10.56
N ALA A 49 -5.87 33.52 10.01
CA ALA A 49 -6.32 33.99 8.69
C ALA A 49 -5.97 32.97 7.54
N ALA A 50 -4.93 32.17 7.73
CA ALA A 50 -4.59 31.11 6.80
C ALA A 50 -5.63 29.98 6.86
N ASP A 51 -6.06 29.58 8.07
CA ASP A 51 -7.10 28.59 8.27
C ASP A 51 -8.44 29.02 7.67
N GLU A 52 -8.82 30.31 7.85
CA GLU A 52 -10.01 30.86 7.22
C GLU A 52 -9.96 30.82 5.70
N SER A 53 -8.79 31.09 5.11
CA SER A 53 -8.59 31.02 3.66
C SER A 53 -8.75 29.59 3.14
N VAL A 54 -8.17 28.61 3.85
CA VAL A 54 -8.33 27.16 3.53
C VAL A 54 -9.79 26.75 3.71
N ALA A 55 -10.44 27.13 4.81
CA ALA A 55 -11.84 26.83 5.06
C ALA A 55 -12.76 27.36 3.96
N HIS A 56 -12.48 28.58 3.45
CA HIS A 56 -13.23 29.14 2.32
C HIS A 56 -13.11 28.29 1.06
N LEU A 57 -11.91 27.75 0.78
CA LEU A 57 -11.66 26.85 -0.35
C LEU A 57 -12.40 25.51 -0.16
N LEU A 58 -12.31 24.92 1.05
CA LEU A 58 -12.96 23.64 1.36
C LEU A 58 -14.49 23.72 1.26
N ARG A 59 -15.12 24.81 1.71
CA ARG A 59 -16.57 25.04 1.59
C ARG A 59 -17.06 25.04 0.13
N ARG A 60 -16.23 25.50 -0.81
CA ARG A 60 -16.56 25.52 -2.24
C ARG A 60 -16.58 24.11 -2.87
N SER A 61 -15.91 23.14 -2.26
CA SER A 61 -15.84 21.78 -2.76
C SER A 61 -17.14 21.00 -2.67
N ARG A 62 -18.07 21.42 -1.76
CA ARG A 62 -19.32 20.72 -1.43
C ARG A 62 -19.12 19.29 -0.91
N LYS A 63 -17.90 18.91 -0.53
CA LYS A 63 -17.60 17.62 0.09
C LYS A 63 -17.74 17.69 1.59
N PRO A 64 -18.01 16.58 2.30
CA PRO A 64 -17.97 16.54 3.75
C PRO A 64 -16.61 16.99 4.26
N VAL A 65 -16.60 17.88 5.25
CA VAL A 65 -15.38 18.39 5.88
C VAL A 65 -15.46 18.15 7.38
N VAL A 66 -14.42 17.55 7.94
CA VAL A 66 -14.22 17.43 9.38
C VAL A 66 -13.07 18.33 9.79
N VAL A 67 -13.24 19.14 10.82
CA VAL A 67 -12.18 19.96 11.41
C VAL A 67 -11.66 19.29 12.67
N ALA A 68 -10.40 18.91 12.66
CA ALA A 68 -9.70 18.39 13.84
C ALA A 68 -8.89 19.52 14.49
N VAL A 69 -9.28 19.94 15.69
CA VAL A 69 -8.50 20.87 16.51
C VAL A 69 -7.47 20.06 17.28
N ASN A 70 -6.23 20.05 16.79
CA ASN A 70 -5.15 19.22 17.36
C ASN A 70 -4.43 19.96 18.50
N LYS A 71 -3.66 19.19 19.29
CA LYS A 71 -2.94 19.64 20.51
C LYS A 71 -3.87 19.99 21.67
N MET A 72 -5.01 19.30 21.76
CA MET A 72 -5.94 19.41 22.88
C MET A 72 -5.46 18.54 24.06
N ASP A 73 -4.30 18.91 24.60
CA ASP A 73 -3.62 18.13 25.64
C ASP A 73 -4.24 18.37 27.02
N ASP A 74 -4.85 19.55 27.24
CA ASP A 74 -5.50 19.97 28.48
C ASP A 74 -6.99 20.37 28.24
N LEU A 75 -7.85 20.10 29.23
CA LEU A 75 -9.27 20.50 29.23
C LEU A 75 -9.48 22.02 29.08
N LYS A 76 -8.46 22.83 29.43
CA LYS A 76 -8.49 24.28 29.31
C LYS A 76 -8.60 24.79 27.88
N HIS A 77 -8.28 23.96 26.88
CA HIS A 77 -8.31 24.34 25.47
C HIS A 77 -9.64 24.03 24.77
N GLU A 78 -10.64 23.49 25.48
CA GLU A 78 -11.98 23.23 24.90
C GLU A 78 -12.65 24.46 24.30
N VAL A 79 -12.28 25.67 24.77
CA VAL A 79 -12.75 26.94 24.20
C VAL A 79 -12.35 27.07 22.72
N HIS A 80 -11.17 26.60 22.33
CA HIS A 80 -10.69 26.68 20.94
C HIS A 80 -11.40 25.69 19.99
N VAL A 81 -12.02 24.66 20.52
CA VAL A 81 -12.92 23.80 19.73
C VAL A 81 -14.18 24.58 19.34
N ALA A 82 -14.72 25.38 20.28
CA ALA A 82 -15.85 26.24 20.01
C ALA A 82 -15.52 27.30 18.95
N ASP A 83 -14.33 27.89 19.01
CA ASP A 83 -13.88 28.90 18.03
C ASP A 83 -13.78 28.28 16.61
N ALA A 84 -13.43 26.99 16.48
CA ALA A 84 -13.30 26.31 15.19
C ALA A 84 -14.65 26.15 14.45
N PHE A 85 -15.79 26.21 15.15
CA PHE A 85 -17.10 26.24 14.49
C PHE A 85 -17.32 27.54 13.69
N SER A 86 -16.57 28.61 13.99
CA SER A 86 -16.59 29.84 13.19
C SER A 86 -16.15 29.60 11.73
N LEU A 87 -15.39 28.55 11.46
CA LEU A 87 -15.02 28.14 10.12
C LEU A 87 -16.21 27.65 9.27
N GLY A 88 -17.39 27.44 9.89
CA GLY A 88 -18.64 27.12 9.21
C GLY A 88 -18.75 25.68 8.77
N PHE A 89 -18.11 24.74 9.47
CA PHE A 89 -18.25 23.30 9.25
C PHE A 89 -19.08 22.66 10.37
N GLU A 90 -19.85 21.62 10.01
CA GLU A 90 -20.73 20.91 10.94
C GLU A 90 -19.94 20.01 11.91
N HIS A 91 -18.86 19.40 11.41
CA HIS A 91 -18.09 18.42 12.15
C HIS A 91 -16.77 19.02 12.66
N VAL A 92 -16.70 19.27 13.96
CA VAL A 92 -15.50 19.79 14.64
C VAL A 92 -15.18 18.88 15.82
N VAL A 93 -13.95 18.36 15.88
CA VAL A 93 -13.49 17.44 16.93
C VAL A 93 -12.16 17.93 17.52
N GLY A 94 -12.09 18.05 18.85
CA GLY A 94 -10.85 18.31 19.57
C GLY A 94 -10.05 17.02 19.77
N VAL A 95 -8.80 16.98 19.30
CA VAL A 95 -7.93 15.80 19.39
C VAL A 95 -6.55 16.14 19.96
N SER A 96 -5.87 15.15 20.55
CA SER A 96 -4.44 15.20 20.79
C SER A 96 -3.75 14.05 20.08
N ALA A 97 -3.10 14.33 18.96
CA ALA A 97 -2.35 13.34 18.23
C ALA A 97 -1.17 12.79 19.04
N LEU A 98 -0.54 13.63 19.86
CA LEU A 98 0.58 13.23 20.74
C LEU A 98 0.15 12.22 21.81
N HIS A 99 -0.99 12.48 22.47
CA HIS A 99 -1.52 11.67 23.57
C HIS A 99 -2.59 10.68 23.12
N LYS A 100 -2.83 10.54 21.82
CA LYS A 100 -3.86 9.67 21.22
C LYS A 100 -5.27 9.87 21.79
N ARG A 101 -5.60 11.10 22.19
CA ARG A 101 -6.90 11.42 22.77
C ARG A 101 -7.90 11.74 21.66
N ASN A 102 -9.11 11.21 21.75
CA ASN A 102 -10.24 11.38 20.82
C ASN A 102 -9.93 11.03 19.35
N LEU A 103 -8.89 10.22 19.10
CA LEU A 103 -8.57 9.77 17.73
C LEU A 103 -9.56 8.71 17.25
N GLU A 104 -10.10 7.88 18.15
CA GLU A 104 -11.11 6.88 17.80
C GLU A 104 -12.39 7.57 17.37
N ASP A 105 -12.88 8.55 18.13
CA ASP A 105 -14.06 9.34 17.79
C ASP A 105 -13.90 10.06 16.44
N LEU A 106 -12.71 10.62 16.16
CA LEU A 106 -12.40 11.23 14.87
C LEU A 106 -12.45 10.21 13.73
N LEU A 107 -11.88 9.02 13.94
CA LEU A 107 -11.89 7.95 12.93
C LEU A 107 -13.30 7.41 12.66
N ASP A 108 -14.11 7.23 13.69
CA ASP A 108 -15.49 6.78 13.57
C ASP A 108 -16.35 7.82 12.83
N LEU A 109 -16.14 9.09 13.12
CA LEU A 109 -16.81 10.18 12.40
C LEU A 109 -16.40 10.20 10.92
N LEU A 110 -15.11 10.10 10.62
CA LEU A 110 -14.62 10.04 9.23
C LEU A 110 -15.18 8.81 8.51
N ALA A 111 -15.19 7.65 9.15
CA ALA A 111 -15.73 6.41 8.59
C ALA A 111 -17.22 6.54 8.26
N GLY A 112 -18.01 7.19 9.14
CA GLY A 112 -19.44 7.43 8.92
C GLY A 112 -19.76 8.40 7.79
N LEU A 113 -18.79 9.25 7.40
CA LEU A 113 -18.93 10.22 6.29
C LEU A 113 -18.42 9.67 4.95
N LEU A 114 -17.66 8.56 4.98
CA LEU A 114 -17.24 7.91 3.75
C LEU A 114 -18.45 7.28 3.06
N PRO A 115 -18.55 7.39 1.72
CA PRO A 115 -19.57 6.67 1.00
C PRO A 115 -19.42 5.16 1.26
N GLU A 116 -20.52 4.47 1.50
CA GLU A 116 -20.48 3.02 1.53
C GLU A 116 -19.84 2.52 0.23
N GLU A 117 -18.68 1.89 0.34
CA GLU A 117 -18.10 1.17 -0.79
C GLU A 117 -19.06 0.04 -1.16
N ALA A 118 -20.00 0.36 -2.03
CA ALA A 118 -20.66 -0.68 -2.79
C ALA A 118 -19.58 -1.27 -3.69
N GLU A 119 -18.78 -2.21 -3.16
CA GLU A 119 -18.04 -3.12 -4.04
C GLU A 119 -19.09 -3.73 -4.95
N GLY A 120 -19.13 -3.28 -6.19
CA GLY A 120 -19.95 -3.94 -7.23
C GLY A 120 -19.53 -5.41 -7.27
N PRO A 121 -20.40 -6.34 -7.73
CA PRO A 121 -20.11 -7.75 -7.72
C PRO A 121 -18.71 -7.96 -8.29
N ARG A 122 -17.84 -8.55 -7.48
CA ARG A 122 -16.44 -8.83 -7.82
C ARG A 122 -16.47 -9.79 -8.99
N ASP A 123 -15.97 -9.37 -10.13
CA ASP A 123 -15.74 -10.30 -11.22
C ASP A 123 -14.60 -11.22 -10.80
N GLU A 124 -14.92 -12.45 -10.41
CA GLU A 124 -13.94 -13.42 -9.90
C GLU A 124 -12.86 -13.78 -10.93
N ASP A 125 -13.12 -13.52 -12.19
CA ASP A 125 -12.21 -13.76 -13.30
C ASP A 125 -11.27 -12.59 -13.61
N GLU A 126 -11.46 -11.41 -12.99
CA GLU A 126 -10.64 -10.23 -13.20
C GLU A 126 -9.56 -10.12 -12.12
N ILE A 127 -8.30 -10.02 -12.53
CA ILE A 127 -7.14 -9.88 -11.63
C ILE A 127 -6.80 -8.39 -11.47
N ARG A 128 -6.82 -7.89 -10.24
CA ARG A 128 -6.48 -6.51 -9.92
C ARG A 128 -4.98 -6.36 -9.71
N LEU A 129 -4.32 -5.52 -10.53
CA LEU A 129 -2.88 -5.25 -10.47
C LEU A 129 -2.60 -3.82 -10.05
N SER A 130 -1.71 -3.63 -9.09
CA SER A 130 -1.10 -2.34 -8.78
C SER A 130 0.36 -2.28 -9.26
N ILE A 131 0.82 -1.11 -9.72
CA ILE A 131 2.21 -0.88 -10.10
C ILE A 131 2.82 0.08 -9.06
N VAL A 132 3.72 -0.43 -8.24
CA VAL A 132 4.36 0.33 -7.15
C VAL A 132 5.87 0.43 -7.36
N GLY A 133 6.50 1.42 -6.77
CA GLY A 133 7.95 1.65 -6.83
C GLY A 133 8.29 3.13 -6.75
N LYS A 134 9.58 3.45 -6.60
CA LYS A 134 10.08 4.83 -6.48
C LYS A 134 9.74 5.70 -7.70
N PRO A 135 9.80 7.03 -7.60
CA PRO A 135 9.68 7.93 -8.74
C PRO A 135 10.67 7.58 -9.85
N ASN A 136 10.30 7.87 -11.10
CA ASN A 136 11.16 7.72 -12.30
C ASN A 136 11.67 6.29 -12.60
N VAL A 137 11.17 5.25 -11.93
CA VAL A 137 11.53 3.85 -12.19
C VAL A 137 10.88 3.30 -13.47
N GLY A 138 9.95 4.03 -14.09
CA GLY A 138 9.30 3.65 -15.34
C GLY A 138 7.88 3.10 -15.20
N LYS A 139 7.18 3.40 -14.08
CA LYS A 139 5.79 2.95 -13.84
C LYS A 139 4.83 3.35 -14.96
N SER A 140 4.84 4.61 -15.37
CA SER A 140 3.98 5.11 -16.46
C SER A 140 4.34 4.47 -17.80
N SER A 141 5.62 4.23 -18.07
CA SER A 141 6.07 3.54 -19.28
C SER A 141 5.59 2.09 -19.30
N LEU A 142 5.69 1.40 -18.15
CA LEU A 142 5.20 0.02 -18.02
C LEU A 142 3.67 -0.02 -18.20
N LEU A 143 2.94 0.88 -17.53
CA LEU A 143 1.49 1.00 -17.67
C LEU A 143 1.08 1.18 -19.14
N ASN A 144 1.70 2.14 -19.83
CA ASN A 144 1.40 2.39 -21.23
C ASN A 144 1.70 1.18 -22.13
N ARG A 145 2.73 0.42 -21.79
CA ARG A 145 3.09 -0.79 -22.52
C ARG A 145 2.08 -1.91 -22.28
N LEU A 146 1.66 -2.14 -21.05
CA LEU A 146 0.64 -3.13 -20.70
C LEU A 146 -0.73 -2.75 -21.29
N ALA A 147 -1.10 -1.47 -21.24
CA ALA A 147 -2.36 -0.98 -21.82
C ALA A 147 -2.35 -0.94 -23.37
N GLY A 148 -1.17 -0.92 -24.01
CA GLY A 148 -1.01 -0.83 -25.46
C GLY A 148 -0.74 -2.18 -26.15
N ALA A 149 -0.43 -3.23 -25.42
CA ALA A 149 0.03 -4.51 -25.95
C ALA A 149 -1.07 -5.31 -26.69
N GLU A 150 -2.34 -5.12 -26.32
CA GLU A 150 -3.49 -5.60 -27.10
C GLU A 150 -4.64 -4.61 -26.93
N ARG A 151 -4.90 -3.84 -27.96
CA ARG A 151 -6.13 -3.02 -28.08
C ARG A 151 -7.34 -3.92 -28.34
N SER A 152 -7.78 -4.65 -27.35
CA SER A 152 -9.19 -4.94 -27.17
C SER A 152 -9.64 -4.13 -25.96
N LEU A 153 -9.87 -2.84 -26.21
CA LEU A 153 -10.71 -2.03 -25.36
C LEU A 153 -12.02 -2.81 -25.20
N VAL A 154 -12.18 -3.48 -24.05
CA VAL A 154 -13.54 -3.72 -23.58
C VAL A 154 -14.11 -2.32 -23.43
N SER A 155 -14.96 -1.94 -24.42
CA SER A 155 -15.76 -0.71 -24.39
C SER A 155 -16.27 -0.55 -22.96
N PRO A 156 -16.27 0.66 -22.38
CA PRO A 156 -16.92 0.87 -21.10
C PRO A 156 -18.39 0.50 -21.31
N LEU A 157 -18.77 -0.70 -20.87
CA LEU A 157 -20.16 -1.00 -20.63
C LEU A 157 -20.62 0.06 -19.63
N ALA A 158 -21.43 1.00 -20.13
CA ALA A 158 -21.99 2.06 -19.31
C ALA A 158 -22.68 1.41 -18.10
N GLY A 159 -22.07 1.59 -16.90
CA GLY A 159 -22.60 1.05 -15.65
C GLY A 159 -21.61 0.25 -14.78
N THR A 160 -20.40 -0.12 -15.25
CA THR A 160 -19.46 -0.95 -14.49
C THR A 160 -18.16 -0.24 -14.06
N THR A 161 -17.90 0.99 -14.53
CA THR A 161 -16.74 1.80 -14.15
C THR A 161 -17.17 2.86 -13.13
N ARG A 162 -17.18 2.51 -11.84
CA ARG A 162 -17.41 3.48 -10.75
C ARG A 162 -16.15 4.27 -10.38
N ASP A 163 -14.97 3.81 -10.76
CA ASP A 163 -13.71 4.51 -10.55
C ASP A 163 -13.11 4.93 -11.90
N PRO A 164 -13.14 6.23 -12.26
CA PRO A 164 -12.53 6.75 -13.50
C PRO A 164 -10.99 6.64 -13.49
N VAL A 165 -10.42 6.07 -12.44
CA VAL A 165 -8.98 6.01 -12.14
C VAL A 165 -8.35 4.68 -12.56
N ASP A 166 -9.17 3.61 -12.70
CA ASP A 166 -8.69 2.26 -13.03
C ASP A 166 -8.82 1.98 -14.54
N THR A 167 -7.99 1.07 -15.05
CA THR A 167 -8.02 0.70 -16.48
C THR A 167 -8.11 -0.81 -16.63
N SER A 168 -9.16 -1.33 -17.26
CA SER A 168 -9.28 -2.74 -17.60
C SER A 168 -8.54 -3.04 -18.91
N VAL A 169 -7.76 -4.13 -18.90
CA VAL A 169 -6.99 -4.61 -20.06
C VAL A 169 -7.13 -6.12 -20.18
N VAL A 170 -7.00 -6.65 -21.38
CA VAL A 170 -6.92 -8.08 -21.63
C VAL A 170 -5.48 -8.40 -22.03
N MET A 171 -4.83 -9.33 -21.31
CA MET A 171 -3.49 -9.81 -21.62
C MET A 171 -3.51 -11.35 -21.60
N ASP A 172 -2.98 -11.98 -22.63
CA ASP A 172 -2.95 -13.45 -22.79
C ASP A 172 -4.33 -14.11 -22.56
N GLY A 173 -5.42 -13.45 -23.02
CA GLY A 173 -6.79 -13.93 -22.90
C GLY A 173 -7.41 -13.80 -21.48
N ARG A 174 -6.70 -13.23 -20.51
CA ARG A 174 -7.20 -12.97 -19.15
C ARG A 174 -7.49 -11.49 -18.94
N ARG A 175 -8.52 -11.19 -18.14
CA ARG A 175 -8.88 -9.81 -17.78
C ARG A 175 -8.09 -9.34 -16.58
N PHE A 176 -7.54 -8.14 -16.70
CA PHE A 176 -6.82 -7.46 -15.63
C PHE A 176 -7.39 -6.07 -15.42
N ARG A 177 -7.43 -5.62 -14.18
CA ARG A 177 -7.73 -4.24 -13.80
C ARG A 177 -6.47 -3.61 -13.22
N LEU A 178 -5.95 -2.62 -13.91
CA LEU A 178 -4.81 -1.83 -13.44
C LEU A 178 -5.33 -0.73 -12.52
N ILE A 179 -4.95 -0.79 -11.25
CA ILE A 179 -5.43 0.10 -10.19
C ILE A 179 -4.64 1.41 -10.20
N ASP A 180 -5.33 2.55 -9.99
CA ASP A 180 -4.77 3.91 -9.90
C ASP A 180 -3.96 4.34 -11.13
N THR A 181 -4.48 4.10 -12.31
CA THR A 181 -3.80 4.46 -13.56
C THR A 181 -3.75 5.97 -13.81
N ALA A 182 -4.71 6.75 -13.28
CA ALA A 182 -4.73 8.21 -13.46
C ALA A 182 -3.55 8.88 -12.74
N GLY A 183 -3.19 8.45 -11.53
CA GLY A 183 -2.00 8.92 -10.83
C GLY A 183 -0.70 8.61 -11.59
N LEU A 184 -0.67 7.53 -12.35
CA LEU A 184 0.48 7.14 -13.16
C LEU A 184 0.57 7.91 -14.50
N ARG A 185 -0.57 8.38 -15.05
CA ARG A 185 -0.62 9.11 -16.35
C ARG A 185 -0.30 10.59 -16.23
N ARG A 186 -0.64 11.25 -15.11
CA ARG A 186 -0.55 12.70 -14.93
C ARG A 186 0.83 13.25 -14.57
N ARG A 187 1.90 12.45 -14.55
CA ARG A 187 3.23 12.90 -14.08
C ARG A 187 3.93 13.82 -15.08
N GLY A 188 3.81 15.14 -14.82
CA GLY A 188 4.77 16.15 -15.22
C GLY A 188 5.87 16.33 -14.15
N ARG A 189 6.84 17.26 -14.33
CA ARG A 189 7.92 17.57 -13.38
C ARG A 189 7.34 17.89 -11.99
N MET A 190 7.76 17.17 -10.95
CA MET A 190 7.23 17.27 -9.59
C MET A 190 8.34 17.56 -8.57
N ASP A 191 8.03 18.39 -7.56
CA ASP A 191 8.89 18.72 -6.41
C ASP A 191 8.87 17.58 -5.36
N SER A 192 9.89 17.53 -4.50
CA SER A 192 10.16 16.44 -3.54
C SER A 192 9.01 16.15 -2.54
N ALA A 193 8.24 17.14 -2.15
CA ALA A 193 7.07 16.95 -1.28
C ALA A 193 5.94 16.17 -1.97
N LEU A 194 5.77 16.37 -3.28
CA LEU A 194 4.83 15.63 -4.13
C LEU A 194 5.25 14.17 -4.34
N GLU A 195 6.53 13.86 -4.29
CA GLU A 195 7.03 12.50 -4.44
C GLU A 195 6.54 11.61 -3.29
N TYR A 196 6.50 12.13 -2.05
CA TYR A 196 6.01 11.39 -0.90
C TYR A 196 4.49 11.11 -1.00
N TYR A 197 3.68 12.12 -1.35
CA TYR A 197 2.24 11.91 -1.57
C TYR A 197 1.95 10.90 -2.68
N SER A 198 2.69 11.00 -3.77
CA SER A 198 2.60 10.04 -4.87
C SER A 198 2.96 8.60 -4.43
N PHE A 199 3.90 8.44 -3.51
CA PHE A 199 4.25 7.14 -2.95
C PHE A 199 3.15 6.60 -2.04
N VAL A 200 2.61 7.41 -1.12
CA VAL A 200 1.49 7.03 -0.23
C VAL A 200 0.27 6.59 -1.05
N ARG A 201 -0.09 7.34 -2.09
CA ARG A 201 -1.17 6.96 -3.01
C ARG A 201 -0.90 5.61 -3.71
N THR A 202 0.35 5.38 -4.09
CA THR A 202 0.75 4.10 -4.67
C THR A 202 0.58 2.94 -3.68
N LEU A 203 0.79 3.15 -2.37
CA LEU A 203 0.50 2.16 -1.34
C LEU A 203 -1.00 1.88 -1.20
N ALA A 204 -1.85 2.91 -1.27
CA ALA A 204 -3.31 2.73 -1.27
C ALA A 204 -3.79 1.88 -2.47
N ALA A 205 -3.14 2.01 -3.63
CA ALA A 205 -3.42 1.14 -4.78
C ALA A 205 -3.07 -0.34 -4.51
N VAL A 206 -2.05 -0.61 -3.68
CA VAL A 206 -1.74 -1.99 -3.22
C VAL A 206 -2.91 -2.57 -2.44
N ASP A 207 -3.51 -1.79 -1.55
CA ASP A 207 -4.61 -2.26 -0.69
C ASP A 207 -5.83 -2.75 -1.51
N ARG A 208 -6.08 -2.14 -2.68
CA ARG A 208 -7.16 -2.49 -3.60
C ARG A 208 -6.79 -3.57 -4.62
N SER A 209 -5.52 -3.98 -4.71
CA SER A 209 -5.04 -4.95 -5.68
C SER A 209 -5.04 -6.38 -5.15
N ASP A 210 -5.00 -7.36 -6.05
CA ASP A 210 -4.73 -8.77 -5.74
C ASP A 210 -3.25 -9.07 -5.80
N VAL A 211 -2.56 -8.49 -6.79
CA VAL A 211 -1.13 -8.67 -7.01
C VAL A 211 -0.47 -7.30 -7.21
N ALA A 212 0.58 -7.03 -6.44
CA ALA A 212 1.41 -5.84 -6.57
C ALA A 212 2.64 -6.14 -7.45
N LEU A 213 2.86 -5.28 -8.45
CA LEU A 213 4.04 -5.28 -9.29
C LEU A 213 5.03 -4.26 -8.70
N LEU A 214 6.02 -4.72 -7.91
CA LEU A 214 7.06 -3.84 -7.35
C LEU A 214 8.13 -3.58 -8.41
N LEU A 215 8.06 -2.39 -9.00
CA LEU A 215 8.96 -1.94 -10.05
C LEU A 215 10.18 -1.26 -9.45
N MET A 216 11.36 -1.85 -9.62
CA MET A 216 12.65 -1.35 -9.17
C MET A 216 13.53 -0.96 -10.35
N ASP A 217 14.40 0.03 -10.16
CA ASP A 217 15.41 0.39 -11.15
C ASP A 217 16.58 -0.60 -11.09
N ALA A 218 16.91 -1.24 -12.20
CA ALA A 218 17.98 -2.23 -12.24
C ALA A 218 19.38 -1.62 -11.92
N SER A 219 19.56 -0.30 -12.08
CA SER A 219 20.79 0.38 -11.71
C SER A 219 20.92 0.64 -10.20
N ASP A 220 19.79 0.76 -9.49
CA ASP A 220 19.72 1.06 -8.05
C ASP A 220 18.49 0.39 -7.41
N PRO A 221 18.49 -0.95 -7.30
CA PRO A 221 17.39 -1.72 -6.72
C PRO A 221 17.43 -1.71 -5.20
N CYS A 222 16.32 -2.12 -4.58
CA CYS A 222 16.18 -2.35 -3.15
C CYS A 222 16.38 -1.11 -2.28
N THR A 223 15.97 0.06 -2.78
CA THR A 223 15.97 1.31 -2.00
C THR A 223 15.01 1.23 -0.81
N ASP A 224 15.12 2.14 0.15
CA ASP A 224 14.23 2.18 1.32
C ASP A 224 12.76 2.33 0.93
N MET A 225 12.46 3.04 -0.17
CA MET A 225 11.09 3.12 -0.71
C MET A 225 10.62 1.76 -1.26
N ASP A 226 11.50 1.03 -1.94
CA ASP A 226 11.18 -0.31 -2.45
C ASP A 226 10.95 -1.28 -1.30
N LYS A 227 11.77 -1.24 -0.25
CA LYS A 227 11.62 -2.04 0.97
C LYS A 227 10.28 -1.74 1.68
N LYS A 228 9.91 -0.46 1.82
CA LYS A 228 8.64 -0.03 2.41
C LYS A 228 7.44 -0.51 1.60
N ALA A 229 7.49 -0.37 0.27
CA ALA A 229 6.41 -0.86 -0.60
C ALA A 229 6.25 -2.38 -0.55
N ALA A 230 7.37 -3.11 -0.52
CA ALA A 230 7.39 -4.56 -0.37
C ALA A 230 6.79 -5.00 0.98
N ALA A 231 7.23 -4.39 2.08
CA ALA A 231 6.73 -4.68 3.43
C ALA A 231 5.22 -4.42 3.53
N HIS A 232 4.73 -3.31 2.98
CA HIS A 232 3.31 -2.98 2.93
C HIS A 232 2.49 -4.06 2.18
N ALA A 233 2.96 -4.49 1.00
CA ALA A 233 2.28 -5.53 0.24
C ALA A 233 2.21 -6.87 1.01
N VAL A 234 3.27 -7.23 1.72
CA VAL A 234 3.32 -8.43 2.58
C VAL A 234 2.37 -8.31 3.76
N GLU A 235 2.35 -7.17 4.45
CA GLU A 235 1.46 -6.88 5.58
C GLU A 235 -0.01 -6.99 5.16
N LYS A 236 -0.36 -6.39 4.02
CA LYS A 236 -1.71 -6.46 3.44
C LYS A 236 -2.04 -7.83 2.84
N GLY A 237 -1.09 -8.77 2.82
CA GLY A 237 -1.31 -10.12 2.29
C GLY A 237 -1.48 -10.17 0.78
N LYS A 238 -0.94 -9.22 0.05
CA LYS A 238 -1.07 -9.15 -1.41
C LYS A 238 -0.06 -10.06 -2.11
N GLY A 239 -0.42 -10.56 -3.28
CA GLY A 239 0.56 -11.20 -4.17
C GLY A 239 1.64 -10.18 -4.58
N LEU A 240 2.88 -10.64 -4.75
CA LEU A 240 4.00 -9.74 -5.06
C LEU A 240 4.89 -10.31 -6.16
N ILE A 241 5.18 -9.48 -7.15
CA ILE A 241 6.15 -9.74 -8.22
C ILE A 241 7.19 -8.63 -8.20
N LEU A 242 8.47 -9.00 -8.12
CA LEU A 242 9.59 -8.07 -8.18
C LEU A 242 9.97 -7.87 -9.66
N ILE A 243 9.93 -6.63 -10.13
CA ILE A 243 10.24 -6.29 -11.52
C ILE A 243 11.44 -5.36 -11.56
N LEU A 244 12.57 -5.83 -12.11
CA LEU A 244 13.73 -5.00 -12.38
C LEU A 244 13.58 -4.38 -13.77
N ASN A 245 13.22 -3.12 -13.78
CA ASN A 245 13.05 -2.35 -15.01
C ASN A 245 14.34 -1.62 -15.41
N LYS A 246 14.36 -1.08 -16.63
CA LYS A 246 15.52 -0.49 -17.26
C LYS A 246 16.65 -1.49 -17.47
N TRP A 247 16.30 -2.75 -17.70
CA TRP A 247 17.28 -3.82 -17.93
C TRP A 247 18.12 -3.63 -19.19
N ASP A 248 17.69 -2.77 -20.09
CA ASP A 248 18.45 -2.29 -21.26
C ASP A 248 19.72 -1.51 -20.90
N LEU A 249 19.79 -0.91 -19.72
CA LEU A 249 20.95 -0.17 -19.23
C LEU A 249 21.97 -1.07 -18.52
N VAL A 250 21.62 -2.34 -18.22
CA VAL A 250 22.50 -3.28 -17.53
C VAL A 250 23.41 -3.96 -18.54
N SER A 251 24.73 -3.94 -18.29
CA SER A 251 25.73 -4.60 -19.13
C SER A 251 25.46 -6.12 -19.20
N SER A 252 25.58 -6.71 -20.40
CA SER A 252 25.38 -8.14 -20.61
C SER A 252 26.55 -9.02 -20.16
N ARG A 253 27.61 -8.44 -19.59
CA ARG A 253 28.77 -9.19 -19.11
C ARG A 253 28.42 -9.96 -17.82
N ASP A 254 28.92 -11.19 -17.69
CA ASP A 254 28.95 -11.98 -16.46
C ASP A 254 27.58 -12.36 -15.85
N ARG A 255 26.63 -12.86 -16.66
CA ARG A 255 25.30 -13.33 -16.20
C ARG A 255 24.63 -12.38 -15.22
N PRO A 256 24.36 -11.14 -15.64
CA PRO A 256 23.90 -10.09 -14.75
C PRO A 256 22.59 -10.44 -14.02
N GLY A 257 21.76 -11.30 -14.60
CA GLY A 257 20.51 -11.77 -13.99
C GLY A 257 20.71 -12.59 -12.72
N ASP A 258 21.67 -13.55 -12.72
CA ASP A 258 21.93 -14.41 -11.56
C ASP A 258 22.55 -13.59 -10.42
N THR A 259 23.53 -12.74 -10.74
CA THR A 259 24.17 -11.84 -9.78
C THR A 259 23.16 -10.88 -9.16
N MET A 260 22.27 -10.30 -9.97
CA MET A 260 21.25 -9.39 -9.50
C MET A 260 20.21 -10.09 -8.64
N THR A 261 19.80 -11.30 -9.04
CA THR A 261 18.88 -12.12 -8.24
C THR A 261 19.46 -12.41 -6.86
N LYS A 262 20.74 -12.80 -6.78
CA LYS A 262 21.42 -13.04 -5.51
C LYS A 262 21.42 -11.80 -4.63
N ARG A 263 21.82 -10.65 -5.18
CA ARG A 263 21.81 -9.36 -4.46
C ARG A 263 20.42 -9.03 -3.91
N ILE A 264 19.37 -9.16 -4.73
CA ILE A 264 17.99 -8.86 -4.29
C ILE A 264 17.57 -9.81 -3.15
N ARG A 265 17.94 -11.08 -3.19
CA ARG A 265 17.62 -12.05 -2.14
C ARG A 265 18.36 -11.73 -0.83
N GLU A 266 19.57 -11.17 -0.92
CA GLU A 266 20.34 -10.69 0.23
C GLU A 266 19.74 -9.41 0.81
N ASP A 267 19.35 -8.43 -0.03
CA ASP A 267 18.77 -7.15 0.38
C ASP A 267 17.32 -7.26 0.87
N LEU A 268 16.56 -8.26 0.38
CA LEU A 268 15.15 -8.53 0.70
C LEU A 268 14.94 -9.99 1.14
N PRO A 269 15.54 -10.43 2.26
CA PRO A 269 15.53 -11.82 2.69
C PRO A 269 14.12 -12.36 3.03
N PHE A 270 13.18 -11.47 3.35
CA PHE A 270 11.78 -11.80 3.62
C PHE A 270 10.94 -12.07 2.35
N LEU A 271 11.50 -11.84 1.16
CA LEU A 271 10.85 -12.01 -0.15
C LEU A 271 11.44 -13.14 -1.00
N THR A 272 12.06 -14.15 -0.40
CA THR A 272 12.65 -15.29 -1.14
C THR A 272 11.63 -16.02 -2.01
N TRP A 273 10.37 -15.90 -1.71
CA TRP A 273 9.23 -16.51 -2.40
C TRP A 273 8.65 -15.68 -3.54
N ALA A 274 9.01 -14.40 -3.64
CA ALA A 274 8.49 -13.53 -4.70
C ALA A 274 9.25 -13.80 -6.02
N PRO A 275 8.57 -13.98 -7.17
CA PRO A 275 9.23 -14.10 -8.46
C PRO A 275 9.91 -12.80 -8.86
N ILE A 276 11.03 -12.91 -9.58
CA ILE A 276 11.80 -11.79 -10.10
C ILE A 276 11.71 -11.80 -11.62
N LEU A 277 11.30 -10.67 -12.21
CA LEU A 277 11.27 -10.46 -13.65
C LEU A 277 12.21 -9.31 -14.04
N PHE A 278 12.90 -9.48 -15.15
CA PHE A 278 13.77 -8.47 -15.74
C PHE A 278 13.08 -7.86 -16.96
N THR A 279 12.87 -6.54 -16.96
CA THR A 279 12.10 -5.87 -17.99
C THR A 279 12.78 -4.59 -18.48
N SER A 280 12.46 -4.20 -19.71
CA SER A 280 12.63 -2.83 -20.17
C SER A 280 11.29 -2.33 -20.69
N ALA A 281 10.65 -1.48 -19.91
CA ALA A 281 9.41 -0.84 -20.34
C ALA A 281 9.59 0.06 -21.58
N LEU A 282 10.82 0.54 -21.81
CA LEU A 282 11.15 1.37 -22.97
C LEU A 282 11.06 0.57 -24.28
N ASN A 283 11.72 -0.57 -24.36
CA ASN A 283 11.79 -1.39 -25.58
C ASN A 283 10.84 -2.60 -25.59
N GLY A 284 10.12 -2.86 -24.48
CA GLY A 284 9.14 -3.95 -24.37
C GLY A 284 9.72 -5.30 -23.95
N ARG A 285 11.05 -5.41 -23.79
CA ARG A 285 11.70 -6.67 -23.41
C ARG A 285 11.21 -7.16 -22.05
N GLY A 286 10.80 -8.42 -21.98
CA GLY A 286 10.35 -9.08 -20.74
C GLY A 286 8.97 -8.68 -20.25
N VAL A 287 8.31 -7.66 -20.83
CA VAL A 287 7.00 -7.17 -20.37
C VAL A 287 5.90 -8.24 -20.59
N GLY A 288 5.92 -8.97 -21.70
CA GLY A 288 4.94 -10.04 -21.96
C GLY A 288 4.91 -11.16 -20.90
N LYS A 289 5.98 -11.32 -20.11
CA LYS A 289 6.01 -12.33 -19.03
C LYS A 289 5.20 -11.91 -17.79
N ILE A 290 4.82 -10.65 -17.68
CA ILE A 290 4.13 -10.10 -16.50
C ILE A 290 2.73 -10.69 -16.37
N ALA A 291 1.98 -10.79 -17.47
CA ALA A 291 0.62 -11.34 -17.46
C ALA A 291 0.60 -12.76 -16.89
N GLN A 292 1.41 -13.67 -17.45
CA GLN A 292 1.48 -15.05 -16.98
C GLN A 292 1.98 -15.15 -15.53
N ALA A 293 2.95 -14.33 -15.13
CA ALA A 293 3.43 -14.32 -13.75
C ALA A 293 2.34 -13.83 -12.79
N ALA A 294 1.55 -12.83 -13.18
CA ALA A 294 0.44 -12.32 -12.37
C ALA A 294 -0.67 -13.35 -12.20
N VAL A 295 -1.03 -14.08 -13.27
CA VAL A 295 -1.98 -15.20 -13.21
C VAL A 295 -1.47 -16.27 -12.24
N ASN A 296 -0.21 -16.71 -12.39
CA ASN A 296 0.36 -17.73 -11.53
C ASN A 296 0.35 -17.31 -10.04
N VAL A 297 0.71 -16.06 -9.74
CA VAL A 297 0.69 -15.53 -8.37
C VAL A 297 -0.74 -15.47 -7.85
N PHE A 298 -1.69 -15.02 -8.64
CA PHE A 298 -3.10 -14.94 -8.28
C PHE A 298 -3.67 -16.33 -7.96
N GLU A 299 -3.41 -17.33 -8.79
CA GLU A 299 -3.84 -18.70 -8.57
C GLU A 299 -3.14 -19.33 -7.35
N ASN A 300 -1.84 -19.11 -7.17
CA ASN A 300 -1.09 -19.62 -6.02
C ASN A 300 -1.62 -19.10 -4.69
N ARG A 301 -2.17 -17.87 -4.64
CA ARG A 301 -2.79 -17.30 -3.43
C ARG A 301 -4.08 -18.03 -3.01
N ARG A 302 -4.74 -18.70 -3.95
CA ARG A 302 -6.02 -19.41 -3.76
C ARG A 302 -5.85 -20.89 -3.44
N ARG A 303 -4.61 -21.42 -3.50
CA ARG A 303 -4.34 -22.82 -3.27
C ARG A 303 -4.69 -23.26 -1.85
N ARG A 304 -5.23 -24.47 -1.76
CA ARG A 304 -5.56 -25.11 -0.50
C ARG A 304 -4.76 -26.41 -0.33
N ILE A 305 -4.20 -26.58 0.85
CA ILE A 305 -3.59 -27.84 1.27
C ILE A 305 -4.66 -28.65 2.03
N PRO A 306 -4.94 -29.89 1.63
CA PRO A 306 -5.84 -30.78 2.40
C PRO A 306 -5.32 -30.94 3.85
N THR A 307 -6.22 -30.91 4.82
CA THR A 307 -5.87 -30.94 6.25
C THR A 307 -5.06 -32.20 6.63
N ASN A 308 -5.35 -33.35 6.01
CA ASN A 308 -4.60 -34.58 6.24
C ASN A 308 -3.14 -34.50 5.75
N ALA A 309 -2.91 -33.86 4.59
CA ALA A 309 -1.56 -33.63 4.08
C ALA A 309 -0.78 -32.65 4.97
N LEU A 310 -1.44 -31.57 5.42
CA LEU A 310 -0.86 -30.59 6.32
C LEU A 310 -0.46 -31.21 7.67
N ASN A 311 -1.33 -32.03 8.27
CA ASN A 311 -1.02 -32.68 9.54
C ASN A 311 0.01 -33.83 9.39
N ARG A 312 0.16 -34.42 8.20
CA ARG A 312 1.24 -35.37 7.92
C ARG A 312 2.58 -34.62 7.88
N LEU A 313 2.67 -33.54 7.09
CA LEU A 313 3.86 -32.68 7.04
C LEU A 313 4.31 -32.27 8.45
N MET A 314 3.37 -31.85 9.31
CA MET A 314 3.71 -31.43 10.67
C MET A 314 4.31 -32.56 11.50
N ARG A 315 3.83 -33.79 11.35
CA ARG A 315 4.44 -34.93 12.03
C ARG A 315 5.86 -35.20 11.55
N ASP A 316 6.12 -35.04 10.25
CA ASP A 316 7.43 -35.25 9.67
C ASP A 316 8.40 -34.14 10.12
N VAL A 317 7.99 -32.86 10.08
CA VAL A 317 8.75 -31.72 10.61
C VAL A 317 9.08 -31.92 12.08
N LEU A 318 8.10 -32.34 12.89
CA LEU A 318 8.30 -32.57 14.33
C LEU A 318 9.21 -33.77 14.64
N ALA A 319 9.32 -34.75 13.72
CA ALA A 319 10.15 -35.94 13.92
C ALA A 319 11.64 -35.69 13.62
N PHE A 320 11.95 -34.73 12.72
CA PHE A 320 13.31 -34.52 12.21
C PHE A 320 14.00 -33.27 12.76
N ASP A 321 13.24 -32.26 13.23
CA ASP A 321 13.79 -31.00 13.64
C ASP A 321 13.93 -30.86 15.17
N ARG A 322 14.95 -30.09 15.60
CA ARG A 322 15.03 -29.62 16.99
C ARG A 322 13.91 -28.63 17.24
N LEU A 323 12.90 -29.09 17.95
CA LEU A 323 11.80 -28.23 18.35
C LEU A 323 12.27 -27.10 19.28
N PRO A 324 11.74 -25.89 19.16
CA PRO A 324 11.97 -24.83 20.11
C PRO A 324 11.61 -25.29 21.52
N SER A 325 12.41 -24.90 22.51
CA SER A 325 12.12 -25.16 23.92
C SER A 325 11.99 -23.84 24.68
N GLY A 326 10.92 -23.73 25.44
CA GLY A 326 10.64 -22.57 26.26
C GLY A 326 11.44 -22.55 27.58
N ARG A 327 11.26 -21.49 28.36
CA ARG A 327 11.78 -21.39 29.73
C ARG A 327 11.34 -22.61 30.53
N ARG A 328 12.24 -23.24 31.26
CA ARG A 328 12.08 -24.50 32.04
C ARG A 328 12.08 -25.79 31.21
N GLY A 329 12.65 -25.79 30.00
CA GLY A 329 12.81 -27.01 29.18
C GLY A 329 11.54 -27.60 28.61
N LYS A 330 10.42 -26.85 28.60
CA LYS A 330 9.15 -27.29 28.00
C LYS A 330 9.28 -27.26 26.47
N ALA A 331 9.29 -28.40 25.81
CA ALA A 331 9.33 -28.48 24.34
C ALA A 331 8.01 -28.04 23.71
N LEU A 332 8.10 -27.44 22.52
CA LEU A 332 6.92 -27.13 21.69
C LEU A 332 6.21 -28.43 21.31
N ARG A 333 4.88 -28.43 21.40
CA ARG A 333 4.02 -29.50 20.89
C ARG A 333 2.98 -28.89 19.96
N ILE A 334 2.88 -29.39 18.76
CA ILE A 334 1.83 -29.04 17.79
C ILE A 334 0.79 -30.16 17.83
N TYR A 335 -0.44 -29.83 18.17
CA TYR A 335 -1.53 -30.80 18.27
C TYR A 335 -2.25 -30.99 16.95
N TYR A 336 -2.48 -29.87 16.25
CA TYR A 336 -3.26 -29.82 15.04
C TYR A 336 -2.90 -28.58 14.22
N CYS A 337 -3.09 -28.68 12.91
CA CYS A 337 -2.89 -27.57 11.99
C CYS A 337 -3.97 -27.59 10.92
N LEU A 338 -4.45 -26.41 10.55
CA LEU A 338 -5.41 -26.24 9.46
C LEU A 338 -5.08 -24.99 8.63
N GLN A 339 -5.50 -24.98 7.39
CA GLN A 339 -5.54 -23.78 6.55
C GLN A 339 -6.91 -23.13 6.73
N SER A 340 -6.95 -21.98 7.44
CA SER A 340 -8.18 -21.24 7.77
C SER A 340 -8.65 -20.34 6.64
N GLY A 341 -7.74 -19.93 5.74
CA GLY A 341 -8.08 -18.99 4.67
C GLY A 341 -7.14 -19.06 3.47
N VAL A 342 -7.56 -18.38 2.41
CA VAL A 342 -6.80 -18.10 1.20
C VAL A 342 -6.77 -16.57 0.99
N GLU A 343 -5.89 -16.08 0.12
CA GLU A 343 -5.81 -14.65 -0.28
C GLU A 343 -5.47 -13.66 0.86
N PRO A 344 -4.42 -13.91 1.65
CA PRO A 344 -3.33 -14.86 1.48
C PRO A 344 -3.60 -16.21 2.15
N PRO A 345 -2.88 -17.29 1.76
CA PRO A 345 -2.93 -18.57 2.46
C PRO A 345 -2.61 -18.38 3.93
N THR A 346 -3.56 -18.75 4.78
CA THR A 346 -3.53 -18.51 6.22
C THR A 346 -3.64 -19.84 6.96
N PHE A 347 -2.68 -20.09 7.84
CA PHE A 347 -2.56 -21.33 8.59
C PHE A 347 -2.69 -21.06 10.09
N VAL A 348 -3.40 -21.94 10.80
CA VAL A 348 -3.53 -21.89 12.26
C VAL A 348 -2.96 -23.17 12.83
N PHE A 349 -1.99 -23.03 13.74
CA PHE A 349 -1.34 -24.11 14.46
C PHE A 349 -1.81 -24.07 15.92
N PHE A 350 -2.36 -25.16 16.38
CA PHE A 350 -2.74 -25.34 17.80
C PHE A 350 -1.58 -25.98 18.55
N VAL A 351 -1.04 -25.28 19.53
CA VAL A 351 0.18 -25.64 20.25
C VAL A 351 -0.05 -25.61 21.76
N ASN A 352 0.89 -26.24 22.49
CA ASN A 352 0.86 -26.20 23.96
C ASN A 352 1.14 -24.81 24.54
N ASP A 353 1.96 -24.01 23.87
CA ASP A 353 2.36 -22.68 24.31
C ASP A 353 2.89 -21.86 23.12
N PRO A 354 2.14 -20.84 22.63
CA PRO A 354 2.56 -20.00 21.51
C PRO A 354 3.86 -19.21 21.80
N GLY A 355 4.14 -18.88 23.06
CA GLY A 355 5.32 -18.12 23.46
C GLY A 355 6.66 -18.87 23.30
N ILE A 356 6.60 -20.18 22.98
CA ILE A 356 7.79 -20.98 22.68
C ILE A 356 8.24 -20.81 21.22
N VAL A 357 7.32 -20.42 20.34
CA VAL A 357 7.60 -20.28 18.89
C VAL A 357 8.45 -19.06 18.64
N ASP A 358 9.62 -19.25 18.10
CA ASP A 358 10.49 -18.18 17.65
C ASP A 358 10.35 -17.93 16.13
N THR A 359 10.89 -16.80 15.68
CA THR A 359 10.88 -16.40 14.28
C THR A 359 11.60 -17.40 13.36
N ALA A 360 12.64 -18.06 13.86
CA ALA A 360 13.40 -19.02 13.09
C ALA A 360 12.56 -20.28 12.79
N PHE A 361 11.86 -20.80 13.79
CA PHE A 361 10.94 -21.91 13.61
C PHE A 361 9.75 -21.57 12.74
N GLU A 362 9.15 -20.37 12.92
CA GLU A 362 8.07 -19.93 12.04
C GLU A 362 8.52 -19.86 10.57
N ASN A 363 9.72 -19.32 10.31
CA ASN A 363 10.27 -19.27 8.96
C ASN A 363 10.55 -20.67 8.40
N HIS A 364 11.00 -21.61 9.23
CA HIS A 364 11.16 -23.00 8.84
C HIS A 364 9.81 -23.63 8.44
N VAL A 365 8.78 -23.48 9.27
CA VAL A 365 7.42 -23.94 8.94
C VAL A 365 6.90 -23.33 7.64
N LYS A 366 7.10 -22.05 7.41
CA LYS A 366 6.73 -21.39 6.14
C LYS A 366 7.49 -21.99 4.94
N LYS A 367 8.76 -22.36 5.12
CA LYS A 367 9.55 -23.02 4.08
C LYS A 367 8.98 -24.41 3.74
N GLU A 368 8.65 -25.19 4.74
CA GLU A 368 8.07 -26.53 4.56
C GLU A 368 6.67 -26.48 3.92
N LEU A 369 5.83 -25.52 4.32
CA LEU A 369 4.55 -25.27 3.66
C LEU A 369 4.71 -24.94 2.17
N ARG A 370 5.76 -24.19 1.80
CA ARG A 370 6.08 -23.89 0.39
C ARG A 370 6.68 -25.07 -0.37
N ALA A 371 7.30 -26.02 0.32
CA ALA A 371 7.76 -27.26 -0.27
C ALA A 371 6.59 -28.22 -0.57
N LEU A 372 5.55 -28.17 0.27
CA LEU A 372 4.36 -29.02 0.09
C LEU A 372 3.45 -28.50 -1.03
N GLU A 373 3.30 -27.18 -1.17
CA GLU A 373 2.43 -26.57 -2.15
C GLU A 373 3.04 -25.28 -2.72
N ASN A 374 2.78 -25.01 -4.00
CA ASN A 374 3.32 -23.84 -4.68
C ASN A 374 2.60 -22.53 -4.28
N PHE A 375 3.19 -21.81 -3.35
CA PHE A 375 2.76 -20.47 -2.94
C PHE A 375 3.69 -19.36 -3.47
N THR A 376 4.38 -19.59 -4.58
CA THR A 376 5.25 -18.58 -5.20
C THR A 376 4.48 -17.30 -5.48
N GLY A 377 5.03 -16.18 -5.07
CA GLY A 377 4.42 -14.84 -5.23
C GLY A 377 3.37 -14.49 -4.18
N SER A 378 3.06 -15.39 -3.24
CA SER A 378 2.10 -15.13 -2.16
C SER A 378 2.76 -15.13 -0.79
N PRO A 379 2.52 -14.16 0.09
CA PRO A 379 2.88 -14.27 1.49
C PRO A 379 2.06 -15.36 2.17
N LEU A 380 2.62 -15.96 3.23
CA LEU A 380 1.92 -16.91 4.09
C LEU A 380 1.67 -16.27 5.46
N ARG A 381 0.45 -16.35 5.95
CA ARG A 381 0.11 -15.99 7.32
C ARG A 381 0.08 -17.22 8.19
N VAL A 382 0.76 -17.17 9.33
CA VAL A 382 0.80 -18.26 10.29
C VAL A 382 0.38 -17.71 11.65
N PHE A 383 -0.58 -18.35 12.27
CA PHE A 383 -1.06 -18.03 13.62
C PHE A 383 -0.84 -19.22 14.53
N TRP A 384 -0.35 -18.94 15.74
CA TRP A 384 -0.10 -19.91 16.78
C TRP A 384 -1.13 -19.71 17.90
N ARG A 385 -1.92 -20.74 18.20
CA ARG A 385 -2.95 -20.69 19.24
C ARG A 385 -2.65 -21.69 20.33
N GLY A 386 -2.67 -21.24 21.56
CA GLY A 386 -2.64 -22.11 22.75
C GLY A 386 -3.96 -22.90 22.87
N LYS A 387 -3.93 -24.02 23.57
CA LYS A 387 -5.16 -24.68 24.01
C LYS A 387 -5.85 -23.76 25.03
N GLU A 388 -7.06 -23.28 24.74
CA GLU A 388 -7.87 -22.64 25.76
C GLU A 388 -7.99 -23.61 26.93
N GLN A 389 -7.61 -23.19 28.12
CA GLN A 389 -7.97 -23.88 29.34
C GLN A 389 -9.47 -23.60 29.48
N GLU A 390 -10.30 -24.60 29.22
CA GLU A 390 -11.68 -24.62 29.69
C GLU A 390 -11.61 -24.46 31.21
N GLY A 391 -11.97 -23.24 31.69
CA GLY A 391 -12.17 -22.96 33.10
C GLY A 391 -13.54 -23.39 33.57
#